data_02b69a802e8f4f62493fd3f4ed47366d
#
_entry.id   02b69a802e8f4f62493fd3f4ed47366d
#
_cell.length_a   1.000
_cell.length_b   1.000
_cell.length_c   1.000
_cell.angle_alpha   90.00
_cell.angle_beta   90.00
_cell.angle_gamma   90.00
#
_symmetry.space_group_name_H-M   'P 1'
#
loop_
_entity.id
_entity.type
_entity.pdbx_description
1 polymer ?
#
loop_
_entity_poly.entity_id
_entity_poly.type
_entity_poly.pdbx_seq_one_letter_code
_entity_poly.pdbx_strand_id
1 'polypeptide(L)'
;MAVLWLDEISADDLETVGGKGASLGELTGAGLPVPPGFVVTAGTYRSFIENADIDDELFDVVDVDTDDSSALATAADRAQELILETPFPEALREEILEAYREVGDGEAFVAVRSSATAEDLPDASFAGQQDTYLNVTEDELLDRVRECWASLFTQRAIYYRQEQGFDHSAVNIAVVVQQMVDAEKSGVMFTSHPSTGDPTMIIEAAWGLGEAVVSGAVSPDNYVVSRTEDDVDVTVAEKKVMHVKDEETGETVEREVPEDKRTERVLSDDELSRSSTSASTSRITTTRPRTSSGR
;
A
#
# COMPACT_ATOMS: atom_id res chain seq x y z
N MET A 1 -12.41 -16.51 -8.22
CA MET A 1 -11.61 -16.55 -6.98
C MET A 1 -11.58 -15.12 -6.47
N ALA A 2 -12.14 -14.88 -5.30
CA ALA A 2 -12.26 -13.52 -4.79
C ALA A 2 -10.93 -13.01 -4.20
N VAL A 3 -10.09 -13.92 -3.70
CA VAL A 3 -8.79 -13.61 -3.13
C VAL A 3 -7.66 -14.36 -3.85
N LEU A 4 -6.45 -13.79 -3.82
CA LEU A 4 -5.19 -14.42 -4.25
C LEU A 4 -4.15 -14.21 -3.15
N TRP A 5 -3.39 -15.26 -2.82
CA TRP A 5 -2.31 -15.19 -1.84
C TRP A 5 -1.07 -14.53 -2.43
N LEU A 6 -0.29 -13.80 -1.61
CA LEU A 6 0.90 -13.10 -2.09
C LEU A 6 1.96 -14.02 -2.70
N ASP A 7 2.02 -15.28 -2.29
CA ASP A 7 2.92 -16.29 -2.85
C ASP A 7 2.43 -16.93 -4.17
N GLU A 8 1.17 -16.68 -4.54
CA GLU A 8 0.60 -17.08 -5.82
C GLU A 8 0.68 -15.99 -6.90
N ILE A 9 1.00 -14.75 -6.49
CA ILE A 9 0.99 -13.55 -7.34
C ILE A 9 2.33 -13.36 -8.03
N SER A 10 2.27 -12.97 -9.29
CA SER A 10 3.42 -12.59 -10.14
C SER A 10 3.27 -11.18 -10.70
N ALA A 11 4.32 -10.67 -11.35
CA ALA A 11 4.28 -9.38 -12.06
C ALA A 11 3.23 -9.32 -13.18
N ASP A 12 2.86 -10.48 -13.73
CA ASP A 12 1.90 -10.55 -14.84
C ASP A 12 0.44 -10.36 -14.37
N ASP A 13 0.21 -10.38 -13.04
CA ASP A 13 -1.12 -10.26 -12.42
C ASP A 13 -1.55 -8.80 -12.12
N LEU A 14 -0.82 -7.81 -12.65
CA LEU A 14 -1.04 -6.38 -12.38
C LEU A 14 -2.50 -5.95 -12.54
N GLU A 15 -3.19 -6.39 -13.60
CA GLU A 15 -4.59 -6.07 -13.86
C GLU A 15 -5.55 -6.68 -12.84
N THR A 16 -5.13 -7.74 -12.16
CA THR A 16 -5.93 -8.46 -11.17
C THR A 16 -5.71 -7.96 -9.75
N VAL A 17 -4.45 -7.64 -9.40
CA VAL A 17 -4.06 -7.35 -8.01
C VAL A 17 -3.57 -5.92 -7.79
N GLY A 18 -3.45 -5.12 -8.85
CA GLY A 18 -2.92 -3.77 -8.82
C GLY A 18 -1.41 -3.70 -8.54
N GLY A 19 -0.83 -2.50 -8.62
CA GLY A 19 0.61 -2.29 -8.53
C GLY A 19 1.22 -2.76 -7.21
N LYS A 20 0.57 -2.47 -6.07
CA LYS A 20 1.06 -2.92 -4.75
C LYS A 20 1.01 -4.44 -4.59
N GLY A 21 -0.12 -5.06 -5.01
CA GLY A 21 -0.28 -6.51 -4.96
C GLY A 21 0.78 -7.22 -5.79
N ALA A 22 0.98 -6.79 -7.05
CA ALA A 22 1.98 -7.35 -7.95
C ALA A 22 3.41 -7.20 -7.38
N SER A 23 3.76 -6.01 -6.88
CA SER A 23 5.07 -5.77 -6.28
C SER A 23 5.33 -6.66 -5.05
N LEU A 24 4.36 -6.83 -4.16
CA LEU A 24 4.48 -7.71 -3.00
C LEU A 24 4.60 -9.18 -3.41
N GLY A 25 3.85 -9.62 -4.42
CA GLY A 25 3.95 -10.96 -4.98
C GLY A 25 5.34 -11.23 -5.56
N GLU A 26 5.88 -10.30 -6.36
CA GLU A 26 7.24 -10.41 -6.88
C GLU A 26 8.30 -10.52 -5.78
N LEU A 27 8.19 -9.69 -4.73
CA LEU A 27 9.12 -9.73 -3.59
C LEU A 27 9.02 -11.06 -2.84
N THR A 28 7.79 -11.58 -2.65
CA THR A 28 7.55 -12.89 -2.02
C THR A 28 8.16 -14.01 -2.87
N GLY A 29 7.91 -14.02 -4.18
CA GLY A 29 8.47 -14.99 -5.12
C GLY A 29 9.99 -14.94 -5.23
N ALA A 30 10.61 -13.78 -4.97
CA ALA A 30 12.05 -13.61 -4.88
C ALA A 30 12.64 -14.10 -3.54
N GLY A 31 11.83 -14.59 -2.60
CA GLY A 31 12.26 -15.10 -1.31
C GLY A 31 12.62 -14.01 -0.30
N LEU A 32 12.18 -12.78 -0.53
CA LEU A 32 12.31 -11.71 0.46
C LEU A 32 11.30 -11.92 1.61
N PRO A 33 11.62 -11.50 2.84
CA PRO A 33 10.77 -11.73 4.01
C PRO A 33 9.56 -10.77 4.02
N VAL A 34 8.63 -11.00 3.08
CA VAL A 34 7.36 -10.27 3.01
C VAL A 34 6.40 -10.88 4.03
N PRO A 35 5.76 -10.09 4.89
CA PRO A 35 4.73 -10.60 5.80
C PRO A 35 3.60 -11.28 5.01
N PRO A 36 3.01 -12.37 5.52
CA PRO A 36 1.95 -13.08 4.83
C PRO A 36 0.72 -12.19 4.61
N GLY A 37 -0.04 -12.50 3.58
CA GLY A 37 -1.23 -11.74 3.22
C GLY A 37 -1.84 -12.23 1.92
N PHE A 38 -2.95 -11.62 1.56
CA PHE A 38 -3.70 -11.89 0.34
C PHE A 38 -4.19 -10.59 -0.30
N VAL A 39 -4.68 -10.71 -1.51
CA VAL A 39 -5.27 -9.60 -2.27
C VAL A 39 -6.72 -9.94 -2.60
N VAL A 40 -7.66 -9.10 -2.18
CA VAL A 40 -9.02 -9.09 -2.73
C VAL A 40 -8.93 -8.50 -4.13
N THR A 41 -9.27 -9.30 -5.15
CA THR A 41 -8.94 -8.97 -6.54
C THR A 41 -9.79 -7.84 -7.12
N ALA A 42 -9.29 -7.18 -8.15
CA ALA A 42 -10.05 -6.18 -8.89
C ALA A 42 -11.32 -6.75 -9.55
N GLY A 43 -11.28 -8.02 -9.96
CA GLY A 43 -12.46 -8.74 -10.43
C GLY A 43 -13.52 -8.91 -9.37
N THR A 44 -13.12 -9.03 -8.11
CA THR A 44 -14.05 -9.10 -6.97
C THR A 44 -14.81 -7.79 -6.77
N TYR A 45 -14.10 -6.64 -6.83
CA TYR A 45 -14.73 -5.33 -6.80
C TYR A 45 -15.77 -5.19 -7.91
N ARG A 46 -15.42 -5.54 -9.15
CA ARG A 46 -16.34 -5.48 -10.29
C ARG A 46 -17.57 -6.36 -10.07
N SER A 47 -17.36 -7.61 -9.67
CA SER A 47 -18.47 -8.52 -9.40
C SER A 47 -19.35 -8.05 -8.24
N PHE A 48 -18.79 -7.34 -7.27
CA PHE A 48 -19.54 -6.76 -6.15
C PHE A 48 -20.52 -5.69 -6.63
N ILE A 49 -20.08 -4.71 -7.43
CA ILE A 49 -20.95 -3.63 -7.92
C ILE A 49 -21.98 -4.13 -8.94
N GLU A 50 -21.59 -5.05 -9.85
CA GLU A 50 -22.48 -5.66 -10.85
C GLU A 50 -23.57 -6.53 -10.21
N ASN A 51 -23.22 -7.39 -9.24
CA ASN A 51 -24.21 -8.27 -8.58
C ASN A 51 -25.16 -7.51 -7.65
N ALA A 52 -24.80 -6.32 -7.22
CA ALA A 52 -25.64 -5.44 -6.43
C ALA A 52 -26.52 -4.52 -7.30
N ASP A 53 -26.38 -4.57 -8.63
CA ASP A 53 -27.06 -3.70 -9.60
C ASP A 53 -26.83 -2.19 -9.29
N ILE A 54 -25.64 -1.82 -8.78
CA ILE A 54 -25.29 -0.42 -8.48
C ILE A 54 -24.34 0.21 -9.50
N ASP A 55 -23.77 -0.56 -10.40
CA ASP A 55 -22.76 -0.14 -11.37
C ASP A 55 -23.26 0.97 -12.29
N ASP A 56 -24.46 0.86 -12.87
CA ASP A 56 -25.07 1.88 -13.72
C ASP A 56 -25.26 3.20 -12.95
N GLU A 57 -25.88 3.17 -11.73
CA GLU A 57 -26.07 4.35 -10.90
C GLU A 57 -24.74 4.96 -10.45
N LEU A 58 -23.75 4.12 -10.10
CA LEU A 58 -22.44 4.54 -9.66
C LEU A 58 -21.68 5.33 -10.73
N PHE A 59 -21.71 4.86 -11.98
CA PHE A 59 -21.02 5.54 -13.08
C PHE A 59 -21.80 6.74 -13.61
N ASP A 60 -23.13 6.70 -13.60
CA ASP A 60 -23.98 7.85 -14.00
C ASP A 60 -23.80 9.03 -13.02
N VAL A 61 -23.69 8.76 -11.72
CA VAL A 61 -23.57 9.79 -10.69
C VAL A 61 -22.26 10.56 -10.77
N VAL A 62 -21.18 9.93 -11.26
CA VAL A 62 -19.86 10.56 -11.38
C VAL A 62 -19.59 11.19 -12.74
N ASP A 63 -20.50 11.05 -13.70
CA ASP A 63 -20.45 11.74 -14.99
C ASP A 63 -20.98 13.18 -14.83
N VAL A 64 -20.18 14.03 -14.18
CA VAL A 64 -20.51 15.42 -13.85
C VAL A 64 -19.48 16.39 -14.42
N ASP A 65 -19.88 17.67 -14.55
CA ASP A 65 -18.94 18.74 -14.86
C ASP A 65 -17.99 18.95 -13.67
N THR A 66 -16.72 18.58 -13.84
CA THR A 66 -15.69 18.68 -12.80
C THR A 66 -15.24 20.12 -12.51
N ASP A 67 -15.58 21.10 -13.37
CA ASP A 67 -15.38 22.53 -13.09
C ASP A 67 -16.37 23.03 -12.03
N ASP A 68 -17.52 22.37 -11.85
CA ASP A 68 -18.46 22.62 -10.76
C ASP A 68 -18.06 21.83 -9.51
N SER A 69 -17.30 22.46 -8.63
CA SER A 69 -16.81 21.84 -7.39
C SER A 69 -17.93 21.35 -6.44
N SER A 70 -19.13 21.93 -6.51
CA SER A 70 -20.28 21.51 -5.70
C SER A 70 -20.94 20.27 -6.28
N ALA A 71 -21.06 20.19 -7.61
CA ALA A 71 -21.55 19.02 -8.31
C ALA A 71 -20.58 17.83 -8.08
N LEU A 72 -19.27 18.09 -8.23
CA LEU A 72 -18.24 17.08 -8.00
C LEU A 72 -18.24 16.55 -6.56
N ALA A 73 -18.41 17.43 -5.54
CA ALA A 73 -18.50 17.01 -4.16
C ALA A 73 -19.71 16.11 -3.92
N THR A 74 -20.89 16.52 -4.44
CA THR A 74 -22.13 15.76 -4.29
C THR A 74 -22.04 14.39 -4.98
N ALA A 75 -21.44 14.35 -6.17
CA ALA A 75 -21.22 13.12 -6.92
C ALA A 75 -20.29 12.15 -6.18
N ALA A 76 -19.19 12.67 -5.62
CA ALA A 76 -18.25 11.87 -4.84
C ALA A 76 -18.90 11.27 -3.59
N ASP A 77 -19.62 12.10 -2.82
CA ASP A 77 -20.31 11.65 -1.60
C ASP A 77 -21.34 10.55 -1.94
N ARG A 78 -22.14 10.75 -3.00
CA ARG A 78 -23.14 9.76 -3.41
C ARG A 78 -22.52 8.45 -3.91
N ALA A 79 -21.45 8.52 -4.70
CA ALA A 79 -20.77 7.34 -5.21
C ALA A 79 -20.13 6.51 -4.06
N GLN A 80 -19.51 7.19 -3.09
CA GLN A 80 -18.96 6.53 -1.91
C GLN A 80 -20.06 5.89 -1.05
N GLU A 81 -21.17 6.60 -0.82
CA GLU A 81 -22.34 6.08 -0.09
C GLU A 81 -22.88 4.79 -0.71
N LEU A 82 -23.04 4.75 -2.05
CA LEU A 82 -23.48 3.56 -2.78
C LEU A 82 -22.63 2.34 -2.46
N ILE A 83 -21.30 2.48 -2.47
CA ILE A 83 -20.39 1.37 -2.15
C ILE A 83 -20.45 1.00 -0.68
N LEU A 84 -20.40 2.00 0.22
CA LEU A 84 -20.34 1.77 1.66
C LEU A 84 -21.62 1.15 2.24
N GLU A 85 -22.79 1.50 1.69
CA GLU A 85 -24.07 0.97 2.14
C GLU A 85 -24.42 -0.38 1.51
N THR A 86 -23.74 -0.78 0.43
CA THR A 86 -24.02 -2.06 -0.25
C THR A 86 -23.49 -3.23 0.60
N PRO A 87 -24.35 -4.19 0.95
CA PRO A 87 -23.93 -5.35 1.73
C PRO A 87 -23.09 -6.32 0.89
N PHE A 88 -22.10 -6.96 1.53
CA PHE A 88 -21.38 -8.06 0.89
C PHE A 88 -22.30 -9.25 0.63
N PRO A 89 -22.23 -9.88 -0.56
CA PRO A 89 -22.80 -11.21 -0.78
C PRO A 89 -22.17 -12.20 0.23
N GLU A 90 -23.00 -13.07 0.82
CA GLU A 90 -22.54 -13.95 1.92
C GLU A 90 -21.33 -14.81 1.54
N ALA A 91 -21.33 -15.38 0.33
CA ALA A 91 -20.22 -16.20 -0.15
C ALA A 91 -18.91 -15.42 -0.26
N LEU A 92 -18.98 -14.14 -0.69
CA LEU A 92 -17.82 -13.28 -0.78
C LEU A 92 -17.29 -12.88 0.61
N ARG A 93 -18.24 -12.57 1.52
CA ARG A 93 -17.93 -12.27 2.91
C ARG A 93 -17.16 -13.41 3.56
N GLU A 94 -17.68 -14.64 3.42
CA GLU A 94 -17.05 -15.84 3.98
C GLU A 94 -15.66 -16.06 3.39
N GLU A 95 -15.47 -15.97 2.06
CA GLU A 95 -14.17 -16.17 1.40
C GLU A 95 -13.10 -15.19 1.91
N ILE A 96 -13.45 -13.91 2.11
CA ILE A 96 -12.51 -12.89 2.63
C ILE A 96 -12.18 -13.16 4.11
N LEU A 97 -13.16 -13.50 4.94
CA LEU A 97 -12.95 -13.78 6.36
C LEU A 97 -12.19 -15.09 6.60
N GLU A 98 -12.41 -16.12 5.77
CA GLU A 98 -11.62 -17.35 5.81
C GLU A 98 -10.15 -17.06 5.49
N ALA A 99 -9.88 -16.28 4.44
CA ALA A 99 -8.51 -15.87 4.13
C ALA A 99 -7.86 -15.06 5.26
N TYR A 100 -8.59 -14.16 5.91
CA TYR A 100 -8.09 -13.42 7.08
C TYR A 100 -7.69 -14.37 8.22
N ARG A 101 -8.52 -15.38 8.52
CA ARG A 101 -8.24 -16.34 9.60
C ARG A 101 -7.03 -17.22 9.33
N GLU A 102 -6.65 -17.41 8.07
CA GLU A 102 -5.42 -18.09 7.69
C GLU A 102 -4.17 -17.20 7.86
N VAL A 103 -4.34 -15.86 7.85
CA VAL A 103 -3.26 -14.91 8.14
C VAL A 103 -3.04 -14.84 9.66
N GLY A 104 -1.91 -15.35 10.15
CA GLY A 104 -1.52 -15.21 11.57
C GLY A 104 -2.44 -15.89 12.59
N ASP A 105 -2.98 -17.07 12.24
CA ASP A 105 -3.82 -17.90 13.11
C ASP A 105 -5.14 -17.24 13.59
N GLY A 106 -5.65 -16.25 12.83
CA GLY A 106 -6.97 -15.64 13.05
C GLY A 106 -7.03 -14.55 14.12
N GLU A 107 -5.93 -14.24 14.77
CA GLU A 107 -5.84 -13.15 15.77
C GLU A 107 -4.89 -12.02 15.33
N ALA A 108 -4.40 -12.07 14.07
CA ALA A 108 -3.46 -11.09 13.58
C ALA A 108 -4.15 -9.77 13.26
N PHE A 109 -3.51 -8.68 13.63
CA PHE A 109 -3.83 -7.39 13.03
C PHE A 109 -3.30 -7.33 11.61
N VAL A 110 -4.07 -6.75 10.71
CA VAL A 110 -3.68 -6.59 9.30
C VAL A 110 -3.68 -5.13 8.87
N ALA A 111 -2.87 -4.82 7.87
CA ALA A 111 -2.96 -3.60 7.10
C ALA A 111 -3.86 -3.85 5.88
N VAL A 112 -4.84 -2.98 5.65
CA VAL A 112 -5.72 -3.02 4.49
C VAL A 112 -5.40 -1.82 3.62
N ARG A 113 -4.99 -2.08 2.36
CA ARG A 113 -4.44 -1.04 1.47
C ARG A 113 -5.07 -1.14 0.09
N SER A 114 -5.52 -0.02 -0.43
CA SER A 114 -5.94 0.07 -1.83
C SER A 114 -4.77 -0.18 -2.79
N SER A 115 -5.02 -0.90 -3.87
CA SER A 115 -4.07 -1.26 -4.92
C SER A 115 -4.74 -1.08 -6.27
N ALA A 116 -4.60 0.11 -6.87
CA ALA A 116 -5.23 0.41 -8.14
C ALA A 116 -4.54 -0.33 -9.30
N THR A 117 -5.32 -0.78 -10.27
CA THR A 117 -4.81 -1.48 -11.45
C THR A 117 -4.21 -0.54 -12.50
N ALA A 118 -4.46 0.76 -12.37
CA ALA A 118 -3.99 1.80 -13.29
C ALA A 118 -2.83 2.67 -12.73
N GLU A 119 -2.22 2.29 -11.61
CA GLU A 119 -1.17 3.09 -10.95
C GLU A 119 0.11 3.26 -11.78
N ASP A 120 0.45 2.27 -12.59
CA ASP A 120 1.71 2.23 -13.37
C ASP A 120 1.56 2.75 -14.81
N LEU A 121 0.48 3.44 -15.14
CA LEU A 121 0.42 4.14 -16.41
C LEU A 121 1.42 5.31 -16.36
N PRO A 122 2.28 5.48 -17.41
CA PRO A 122 3.40 6.43 -17.39
C PRO A 122 3.01 7.89 -17.10
N ASP A 123 1.74 8.23 -17.31
CA ASP A 123 1.20 9.58 -17.16
C ASP A 123 0.18 9.70 -16.00
N ALA A 124 -0.08 8.62 -15.25
CA ALA A 124 -1.08 8.56 -14.20
C ALA A 124 -0.44 8.34 -12.81
N SER A 125 -0.21 9.42 -12.07
CA SER A 125 0.24 9.31 -10.68
C SER A 125 -0.95 9.38 -9.73
N PHE A 126 -1.50 8.22 -9.35
CA PHE A 126 -2.42 8.09 -8.22
C PHE A 126 -1.70 8.12 -6.86
N ALA A 127 -0.42 8.50 -6.85
CA ALA A 127 0.38 8.57 -5.65
C ALA A 127 -0.27 9.49 -4.60
N GLY A 128 -0.47 8.98 -3.39
CA GLY A 128 -1.07 9.71 -2.27
C GLY A 128 -2.60 9.81 -2.28
N GLN A 129 -3.30 9.08 -3.18
CA GLN A 129 -4.76 8.99 -3.20
C GLN A 129 -5.28 7.66 -2.62
N GLN A 130 -4.40 6.84 -2.05
CA GLN A 130 -4.70 5.49 -1.66
C GLN A 130 -4.82 5.38 -0.15
N ASP A 131 -5.96 4.82 0.27
CA ASP A 131 -6.22 4.60 1.67
C ASP A 131 -5.41 3.42 2.21
N THR A 132 -4.92 3.59 3.42
CA THR A 132 -4.22 2.56 4.19
C THR A 132 -4.79 2.56 5.59
N TYR A 133 -5.33 1.43 5.99
CA TYR A 133 -5.85 1.18 7.33
C TYR A 133 -4.92 0.20 8.02
N LEU A 134 -4.45 0.56 9.20
CA LEU A 134 -3.54 -0.25 10.01
C LEU A 134 -4.27 -0.84 11.20
N ASN A 135 -3.74 -1.93 11.74
CA ASN A 135 -4.26 -2.62 12.92
C ASN A 135 -5.73 -3.06 12.79
N VAL A 136 -6.14 -3.43 11.57
CA VAL A 136 -7.50 -3.87 11.28
C VAL A 136 -7.73 -5.27 11.83
N THR A 137 -8.85 -5.46 12.53
CA THR A 137 -9.33 -6.73 13.08
C THR A 137 -10.31 -7.43 12.12
N GLU A 138 -10.70 -8.68 12.43
CA GLU A 138 -11.71 -9.41 11.66
C GLU A 138 -13.03 -8.64 11.55
N ASP A 139 -13.47 -8.03 12.65
CA ASP A 139 -14.76 -7.32 12.70
C ASP A 139 -14.79 -6.07 11.81
N GLU A 140 -13.64 -5.43 11.57
CA GLU A 140 -13.51 -4.22 10.77
C GLU A 140 -13.12 -4.49 9.31
N LEU A 141 -12.59 -5.69 9.02
CA LEU A 141 -11.95 -6.00 7.74
C LEU A 141 -12.83 -5.66 6.52
N LEU A 142 -14.08 -6.11 6.53
CA LEU A 142 -14.98 -5.92 5.40
C LEU A 142 -15.32 -4.44 5.17
N ASP A 143 -15.45 -3.67 6.24
CA ASP A 143 -15.69 -2.23 6.16
C ASP A 143 -14.49 -1.52 5.54
N ARG A 144 -13.26 -1.88 5.96
CA ARG A 144 -12.04 -1.33 5.38
C ARG A 144 -11.83 -1.72 3.92
N VAL A 145 -12.25 -2.92 3.52
CA VAL A 145 -12.25 -3.32 2.10
C VAL A 145 -13.21 -2.45 1.29
N ARG A 146 -14.44 -2.19 1.78
CA ARG A 146 -15.38 -1.28 1.11
C ARG A 146 -14.86 0.17 1.05
N GLU A 147 -14.25 0.66 2.11
CA GLU A 147 -13.63 1.99 2.14
C GLU A 147 -12.50 2.10 1.10
N CYS A 148 -11.65 1.07 0.96
CA CYS A 148 -10.67 1.02 -0.12
C CYS A 148 -11.33 1.09 -1.50
N TRP A 149 -12.44 0.40 -1.74
CA TRP A 149 -13.19 0.49 -3.00
C TRP A 149 -13.82 1.87 -3.20
N ALA A 150 -14.39 2.45 -2.15
CA ALA A 150 -14.98 3.79 -2.19
C ALA A 150 -13.94 4.89 -2.47
N SER A 151 -12.66 4.64 -2.15
CA SER A 151 -11.58 5.61 -2.43
C SER A 151 -11.37 5.90 -3.92
N LEU A 152 -11.85 5.04 -4.82
CA LEU A 152 -11.91 5.33 -6.25
C LEU A 152 -12.79 6.55 -6.59
N PHE A 153 -13.72 6.90 -5.71
CA PHE A 153 -14.73 7.93 -5.94
C PHE A 153 -14.56 9.16 -5.05
N THR A 154 -13.34 9.44 -4.60
CA THR A 154 -13.02 10.74 -4.02
C THR A 154 -13.11 11.84 -5.09
N GLN A 155 -13.44 13.06 -4.69
CA GLN A 155 -13.50 14.21 -5.61
C GLN A 155 -12.23 14.33 -6.46
N ARG A 156 -11.07 14.14 -5.83
CA ARG A 156 -9.78 14.20 -6.50
C ARG A 156 -9.61 13.07 -7.52
N ALA A 157 -10.06 11.86 -7.20
CA ALA A 157 -9.95 10.72 -8.10
C ALA A 157 -10.89 10.84 -9.31
N ILE A 158 -12.12 11.33 -9.10
CA ILE A 158 -13.08 11.61 -10.17
C ILE A 158 -12.52 12.70 -11.10
N TYR A 159 -12.14 13.86 -10.52
CA TYR A 159 -11.56 14.97 -11.27
C TYR A 159 -10.35 14.53 -12.12
N TYR A 160 -9.41 13.82 -11.50
CA TYR A 160 -8.20 13.38 -12.20
C TYR A 160 -8.50 12.47 -13.38
N ARG A 161 -9.39 11.47 -13.20
CA ARG A 161 -9.77 10.57 -14.30
C ARG A 161 -10.39 11.31 -15.45
N GLN A 162 -11.29 12.25 -15.19
CA GLN A 162 -11.95 13.04 -16.21
C GLN A 162 -10.97 13.95 -16.97
N GLU A 163 -10.06 14.64 -16.25
CA GLU A 163 -9.00 15.46 -16.87
C GLU A 163 -8.07 14.65 -17.78
N GLN A 164 -7.82 13.39 -17.43
CA GLN A 164 -6.99 12.48 -18.23
C GLN A 164 -7.79 11.73 -19.32
N GLY A 165 -9.12 11.90 -19.37
CA GLY A 165 -9.99 11.23 -20.33
C GLY A 165 -10.13 9.72 -20.08
N PHE A 166 -9.94 9.25 -18.85
CA PHE A 166 -10.20 7.88 -18.47
C PHE A 166 -11.68 7.65 -18.22
N ASP A 167 -12.20 6.56 -18.75
CA ASP A 167 -13.54 6.08 -18.43
C ASP A 167 -13.57 5.60 -16.96
N HIS A 168 -14.55 6.11 -16.20
CA HIS A 168 -14.72 5.74 -14.79
C HIS A 168 -14.95 4.24 -14.61
N SER A 169 -15.64 3.60 -15.56
CA SER A 169 -15.95 2.16 -15.55
C SER A 169 -14.73 1.27 -15.87
N ALA A 170 -13.69 1.83 -16.49
CA ALA A 170 -12.50 1.09 -16.88
C ALA A 170 -11.47 0.94 -15.72
N VAL A 171 -11.59 1.78 -14.68
CA VAL A 171 -10.64 1.76 -13.55
C VAL A 171 -11.14 0.81 -12.47
N ASN A 172 -10.28 -0.12 -12.08
CA ASN A 172 -10.57 -1.10 -11.05
C ASN A 172 -9.56 -0.98 -9.90
N ILE A 173 -9.93 -1.56 -8.77
CA ILE A 173 -9.13 -1.54 -7.57
C ILE A 173 -9.12 -2.93 -6.92
N ALA A 174 -7.94 -3.38 -6.57
CA ALA A 174 -7.74 -4.51 -5.67
C ALA A 174 -7.45 -3.98 -4.26
N VAL A 175 -7.53 -4.86 -3.26
CA VAL A 175 -7.24 -4.51 -1.87
C VAL A 175 -6.25 -5.51 -1.30
N VAL A 176 -5.08 -5.03 -0.90
CA VAL A 176 -4.07 -5.83 -0.22
C VAL A 176 -4.41 -5.92 1.26
N VAL A 177 -4.52 -7.14 1.77
CA VAL A 177 -4.67 -7.46 3.19
C VAL A 177 -3.41 -8.17 3.65
N GLN A 178 -2.62 -7.54 4.52
CA GLN A 178 -1.31 -8.03 4.90
C GLN A 178 -1.12 -8.00 6.40
N GLN A 179 -0.53 -9.05 6.97
CA GLN A 179 -0.23 -9.11 8.39
C GLN A 179 0.64 -7.93 8.84
N MET A 180 0.25 -7.29 9.92
CA MET A 180 1.05 -6.27 10.58
C MET A 180 2.25 -6.89 11.28
N VAL A 181 3.38 -6.20 11.19
CA VAL A 181 4.60 -6.56 11.91
C VAL A 181 4.72 -5.66 13.12
N ASP A 182 4.91 -6.24 14.29
CA ASP A 182 5.29 -5.49 15.49
C ASP A 182 6.76 -5.10 15.39
N ALA A 183 6.99 -3.94 14.77
CA ALA A 183 8.33 -3.50 14.42
C ALA A 183 8.95 -2.67 15.55
N GLU A 184 10.07 -3.14 16.09
CA GLU A 184 10.93 -2.36 17.00
C GLU A 184 11.61 -1.19 16.26
N LYS A 185 11.91 -1.38 14.98
CA LYS A 185 12.53 -0.42 14.06
C LYS A 185 11.96 -0.58 12.65
N SER A 186 11.87 0.52 11.97
CA SER A 186 11.38 0.56 10.59
C SER A 186 12.10 1.62 9.78
N GLY A 187 11.87 1.60 8.47
CA GLY A 187 12.51 2.59 7.62
C GLY A 187 12.02 2.53 6.17
N VAL A 188 12.55 3.45 5.39
CA VAL A 188 12.38 3.52 3.95
C VAL A 188 13.73 3.37 3.28
N MET A 189 13.78 2.61 2.20
CA MET A 189 14.99 2.38 1.45
C MET A 189 14.79 2.73 -0.02
N PHE A 190 15.67 3.58 -0.53
CA PHE A 190 15.78 3.88 -1.95
C PHE A 190 16.98 3.14 -2.53
N THR A 191 16.75 2.28 -3.50
CA THR A 191 17.80 1.47 -4.15
C THR A 191 18.65 2.26 -5.16
N SER A 192 18.32 3.50 -5.43
CA SER A 192 19.08 4.51 -6.15
C SER A 192 18.73 5.88 -5.58
N HIS A 193 19.61 6.85 -5.74
CA HIS A 193 19.36 8.20 -5.25
C HIS A 193 18.10 8.81 -5.91
N PRO A 194 17.06 9.20 -5.15
CA PRO A 194 15.76 9.55 -5.71
C PRO A 194 15.79 10.80 -6.62
N SER A 195 16.74 11.72 -6.40
CA SER A 195 16.84 12.95 -7.17
C SER A 195 17.85 12.90 -8.32
N THR A 196 18.93 12.11 -8.20
CA THR A 196 20.03 12.08 -9.20
C THR A 196 20.03 10.79 -10.01
N GLY A 197 19.40 9.71 -9.51
CA GLY A 197 19.44 8.38 -10.12
C GLY A 197 20.76 7.64 -9.92
N ASP A 198 21.71 8.20 -9.18
CA ASP A 198 22.99 7.58 -8.91
C ASP A 198 22.82 6.22 -8.22
N PRO A 199 23.75 5.25 -8.40
CA PRO A 199 23.66 3.92 -7.82
C PRO A 199 23.98 3.89 -6.32
N THR A 200 23.63 4.96 -5.61
CA THR A 200 23.79 5.11 -4.16
C THR A 200 22.48 4.73 -3.50
N MET A 201 22.55 3.85 -2.52
CA MET A 201 21.38 3.47 -1.72
C MET A 201 21.23 4.42 -0.54
N ILE A 202 19.99 4.88 -0.32
CA ILE A 202 19.65 5.74 0.82
C ILE A 202 18.68 4.96 1.69
N ILE A 203 18.97 4.87 2.99
CA ILE A 203 18.09 4.26 3.98
C ILE A 203 17.78 5.32 5.04
N GLU A 204 16.51 5.50 5.34
CA GLU A 204 16.03 6.29 6.46
C GLU A 204 15.40 5.36 7.47
N ALA A 205 15.84 5.38 8.74
CA ALA A 205 15.34 4.46 9.76
C ALA A 205 15.05 5.17 11.08
N ALA A 206 14.00 4.73 11.76
CA ALA A 206 13.60 5.21 13.08
C ALA A 206 13.10 4.06 13.95
N TRP A 207 12.90 4.34 15.23
CA TRP A 207 12.28 3.40 16.18
C TRP A 207 10.77 3.30 15.93
N GLY A 208 10.21 2.10 16.10
CA GLY A 208 8.79 1.82 15.99
C GLY A 208 8.32 1.59 14.56
N LEU A 209 7.03 1.86 14.30
CA LEU A 209 6.34 1.55 13.05
C LEU A 209 6.72 2.49 11.90
N GLY A 210 6.74 1.97 10.68
CA GLY A 210 7.20 2.65 9.48
C GLY A 210 6.35 3.84 9.02
N GLU A 211 5.09 3.89 9.43
CA GLU A 211 4.19 5.02 9.12
C GLU A 211 4.78 6.36 9.59
N ALA A 212 5.40 6.39 10.77
CA ALA A 212 6.00 7.58 11.33
C ALA A 212 7.16 8.14 10.47
N VAL A 213 7.90 7.27 9.80
CA VAL A 213 8.98 7.66 8.86
C VAL A 213 8.38 8.20 7.57
N VAL A 214 7.40 7.49 7.01
CA VAL A 214 6.77 7.85 5.72
C VAL A 214 5.98 9.16 5.82
N SER A 215 5.26 9.38 6.91
CA SER A 215 4.51 10.62 7.15
C SER A 215 5.38 11.83 7.50
N GLY A 216 6.67 11.59 7.83
CA GLY A 216 7.57 12.64 8.31
C GLY A 216 7.29 13.08 9.76
N ALA A 217 6.56 12.29 10.53
CA ALA A 217 6.25 12.58 11.93
C ALA A 217 7.49 12.47 12.84
N VAL A 218 8.48 11.68 12.44
CA VAL A 218 9.74 11.47 13.16
C VAL A 218 10.94 11.90 12.31
N SER A 219 12.04 12.24 12.96
CA SER A 219 13.32 12.51 12.30
C SER A 219 14.13 11.21 12.24
N PRO A 220 14.24 10.54 11.10
CA PRO A 220 14.97 9.28 11.00
C PRO A 220 16.49 9.50 10.95
N ASP A 221 17.23 8.43 11.31
CA ASP A 221 18.64 8.34 10.93
C ASP A 221 18.75 8.17 9.41
N ASN A 222 19.77 8.77 8.81
CA ASN A 222 20.03 8.65 7.38
C ASN A 222 21.32 7.88 7.14
N TYR A 223 21.27 6.91 6.25
CA TYR A 223 22.39 6.07 5.84
C TYR A 223 22.56 6.14 4.34
N VAL A 224 23.72 6.61 3.89
CA VAL A 224 24.08 6.67 2.47
C VAL A 224 25.11 5.58 2.20
N VAL A 225 24.68 4.53 1.48
CA VAL A 225 25.50 3.36 1.20
C VAL A 225 25.98 3.41 -0.24
N SER A 226 27.30 3.56 -0.44
CA SER A 226 27.90 3.46 -1.77
C SER A 226 27.89 2.01 -2.23
N ARG A 227 27.53 1.77 -3.50
CA ARG A 227 27.61 0.43 -4.10
C ARG A 227 28.96 0.10 -4.71
N THR A 228 29.78 1.12 -4.91
CA THR A 228 31.09 1.01 -5.56
C THR A 228 32.24 1.02 -4.58
N GLU A 229 32.00 1.56 -3.39
CA GLU A 229 32.97 1.69 -2.31
C GLU A 229 32.31 1.06 -1.08
N ASP A 230 33.06 0.29 -0.28
CA ASP A 230 32.56 -0.26 1.01
C ASP A 230 32.46 0.87 2.06
N ASP A 231 31.81 1.97 1.69
CA ASP A 231 31.67 3.15 2.52
C ASP A 231 30.19 3.42 2.83
N VAL A 232 29.94 3.70 4.11
CA VAL A 232 28.62 4.06 4.63
C VAL A 232 28.72 5.37 5.37
N ASP A 233 28.12 6.41 4.83
CA ASP A 233 27.95 7.66 5.55
C ASP A 233 26.69 7.61 6.42
N VAL A 234 26.83 7.92 7.71
CA VAL A 234 25.76 7.81 8.70
C VAL A 234 25.50 9.15 9.35
N THR A 235 24.28 9.62 9.23
CA THR A 235 23.79 10.80 9.96
C THR A 235 22.77 10.33 11.01
N VAL A 236 23.12 10.40 12.29
CA VAL A 236 22.23 10.04 13.40
C VAL A 236 21.41 11.26 13.81
N ALA A 237 20.09 11.12 13.79
CA ALA A 237 19.16 12.15 14.22
C ALA A 237 18.80 12.02 15.71
N GLU A 238 18.28 13.10 16.30
CA GLU A 238 17.62 13.04 17.61
C GLU A 238 16.17 12.60 17.44
N LYS A 239 15.88 11.33 17.74
CA LYS A 239 14.55 10.71 17.63
C LYS A 239 13.77 10.88 18.93
N LYS A 240 12.82 11.81 18.98
CA LYS A 240 12.09 12.15 20.20
C LYS A 240 10.83 11.31 20.40
N VAL A 241 10.18 10.93 19.31
CA VAL A 241 8.93 10.18 19.33
C VAL A 241 9.04 8.97 18.40
N MET A 242 8.22 7.98 18.67
CA MET A 242 8.04 6.77 17.86
C MET A 242 6.57 6.39 17.83
N HIS A 243 6.12 5.76 16.77
CA HIS A 243 4.80 5.16 16.71
C HIS A 243 4.91 3.68 17.05
N VAL A 244 4.09 3.22 17.97
CA VAL A 244 4.03 1.82 18.40
C VAL A 244 2.58 1.36 18.45
N LYS A 245 2.38 0.06 18.35
CA LYS A 245 1.07 -0.53 18.61
C LYS A 245 0.82 -0.51 20.12
N ASP A 246 -0.33 -0.04 20.54
CA ASP A 246 -0.80 -0.19 21.91
C ASP A 246 -1.36 -1.61 22.10
N GLU A 247 -0.85 -2.32 23.10
CA GLU A 247 -1.23 -3.73 23.34
C GLU A 247 -2.68 -3.89 23.87
N GLU A 248 -3.24 -2.84 24.49
CA GLU A 248 -4.58 -2.92 25.09
C GLU A 248 -5.66 -2.55 24.06
N THR A 249 -5.41 -1.52 23.24
CA THR A 249 -6.40 -1.01 22.27
C THR A 249 -6.17 -1.52 20.85
N GLY A 250 -4.96 -2.01 20.56
CA GLY A 250 -4.55 -2.37 19.21
C GLY A 250 -4.25 -1.18 18.29
N GLU A 251 -4.46 0.04 18.76
CA GLU A 251 -4.27 1.26 17.97
C GLU A 251 -2.79 1.64 17.85
N THR A 252 -2.45 2.38 16.78
CA THR A 252 -1.15 3.03 16.65
C THR A 252 -1.15 4.29 17.53
N VAL A 253 -0.23 4.35 18.48
CA VAL A 253 -0.07 5.49 19.38
C VAL A 253 1.33 6.07 19.30
N GLU A 254 1.44 7.39 19.49
CA GLU A 254 2.73 8.06 19.64
C GLU A 254 3.24 7.86 21.06
N ARG A 255 4.51 7.44 21.18
CA ARG A 255 5.25 7.34 22.47
C ARG A 255 6.56 8.10 22.38
N GLU A 256 7.03 8.60 23.52
CA GLU A 256 8.38 9.16 23.60
C GLU A 256 9.44 8.06 23.49
N VAL A 257 10.48 8.32 22.70
CA VAL A 257 11.67 7.46 22.67
C VAL A 257 12.43 7.63 23.99
N PRO A 258 12.83 6.53 24.68
CA PRO A 258 13.69 6.58 25.86
C PRO A 258 14.92 7.46 25.63
N GLU A 259 15.31 8.26 26.63
CA GLU A 259 16.37 9.27 26.48
C GLU A 259 17.70 8.70 25.98
N ASP A 260 18.05 7.50 26.41
CA ASP A 260 19.26 6.77 26.00
C ASP A 260 19.22 6.32 24.53
N LYS A 261 18.02 6.08 23.99
CA LYS A 261 17.82 5.68 22.59
C LYS A 261 17.65 6.86 21.62
N ARG A 262 17.41 8.08 22.09
CA ARG A 262 17.11 9.23 21.21
C ARG A 262 18.23 9.55 20.21
N THR A 263 19.48 9.41 20.63
CA THR A 263 20.68 9.65 19.81
C THR A 263 21.45 8.37 19.50
N GLU A 264 20.87 7.21 19.83
CA GLU A 264 21.44 5.92 19.46
C GLU A 264 21.15 5.65 17.98
N ARG A 265 22.10 5.06 17.28
CA ARG A 265 21.97 4.63 15.89
C ARG A 265 20.95 3.50 15.78
N VAL A 266 19.96 3.65 14.91
CA VAL A 266 18.86 2.68 14.75
C VAL A 266 19.32 1.38 14.13
N LEU A 267 20.07 1.42 13.02
CA LEU A 267 20.53 0.24 12.30
C LEU A 267 22.01 -0.05 12.60
N SER A 268 22.32 -1.27 12.97
CA SER A 268 23.69 -1.79 13.06
C SER A 268 24.29 -2.02 11.67
N ASP A 269 25.62 -2.22 11.59
CA ASP A 269 26.31 -2.52 10.33
C ASP A 269 25.84 -3.85 9.72
N ASP A 270 25.53 -4.85 10.55
CA ASP A 270 24.99 -6.14 10.11
C ASP A 270 23.59 -5.99 9.49
N GLU A 271 22.74 -5.12 10.05
CA GLU A 271 21.40 -4.82 9.51
C GLU A 271 21.47 -4.06 8.20
N LEU A 272 22.38 -3.09 8.09
CA LEU A 272 22.63 -2.38 6.82
C LEU A 272 23.12 -3.33 5.73
N SER A 273 24.03 -4.25 6.06
CA SER A 273 24.54 -5.24 5.11
C SER A 273 23.43 -6.17 4.61
N ARG A 274 22.53 -6.62 5.48
CA ARG A 274 21.34 -7.41 5.10
C ARG A 274 20.39 -6.62 4.21
N SER A 275 20.11 -5.38 4.55
CA SER A 275 19.25 -4.50 3.75
C SER A 275 19.83 -4.28 2.36
N SER A 276 21.14 -4.09 2.24
CA SER A 276 21.83 -3.93 0.95
C SER A 276 21.73 -5.18 0.07
N THR A 277 21.80 -6.36 0.67
CA THR A 277 21.64 -7.63 -0.03
C THR A 277 20.20 -7.81 -0.53
N SER A 278 19.21 -7.53 0.30
CA SER A 278 17.78 -7.57 -0.06
C SER A 278 17.45 -6.59 -1.18
N ALA A 279 17.99 -5.35 -1.12
CA ALA A 279 17.85 -4.35 -2.17
C ALA A 279 18.42 -4.80 -3.52
N SER A 280 19.53 -5.54 -3.51
CA SER A 280 20.12 -6.07 -4.73
C SER A 280 19.25 -7.15 -5.35
N THR A 281 18.66 -8.02 -4.55
CA THR A 281 17.71 -9.05 -4.99
C THR A 281 16.45 -8.43 -5.58
N SER A 282 15.83 -7.47 -4.90
CA SER A 282 14.64 -6.76 -5.38
C SER A 282 14.86 -6.10 -6.75
N ARG A 283 16.01 -5.45 -6.97
CA ARG A 283 16.33 -4.84 -8.28
C ARG A 283 16.45 -5.84 -9.42
N ILE A 284 16.99 -7.00 -9.17
CA ILE A 284 17.13 -8.05 -10.20
C ILE A 284 15.75 -8.53 -10.65
N THR A 285 14.81 -8.61 -9.72
CA THR A 285 13.45 -9.06 -9.97
C THR A 285 12.64 -8.04 -10.77
N THR A 286 12.77 -6.73 -10.45
CA THR A 286 11.99 -5.65 -11.09
C THR A 286 12.59 -5.12 -12.39
N THR A 287 13.83 -5.47 -12.74
CA THR A 287 14.49 -5.05 -13.98
C THR A 287 14.27 -6.06 -15.11
N ARG A 288 13.05 -6.33 -15.52
CA ARG A 288 12.82 -6.87 -16.86
C ARG A 288 13.09 -5.78 -17.90
N PRO A 289 13.93 -6.01 -18.93
CA PRO A 289 14.09 -5.05 -20.01
C PRO A 289 12.73 -4.91 -20.71
N ARG A 290 12.14 -3.69 -20.68
CA ARG A 290 11.07 -3.36 -21.61
C ARG A 290 11.63 -3.56 -23.02
N THR A 291 11.26 -4.63 -23.68
CA THR A 291 11.44 -4.76 -25.12
C THR A 291 10.56 -3.70 -25.77
N SER A 292 11.19 -2.60 -26.19
CA SER A 292 10.58 -1.66 -27.11
C SER A 292 10.32 -2.42 -28.43
N SER A 293 9.11 -2.96 -28.58
CA SER A 293 8.62 -3.30 -29.90
C SER A 293 8.23 -1.99 -30.59
N GLY A 294 9.18 -1.40 -31.31
CA GLY A 294 8.89 -0.39 -32.28
C GLY A 294 8.02 -0.99 -33.40
N ARG A 295 6.87 -0.38 -33.64
CA ARG A 295 6.38 0.02 -34.97
C ARG A 295 5.13 0.85 -34.80
#